data_0a0e4b1555583a7410eafa653d0bdc20
#
_entry.id   0a0e4b1555583a7410eafa653d0bdc20
#
_cell.length_a   1.000
_cell.length_b   1.000
_cell.length_c   1.000
_cell.angle_alpha   90.00
_cell.angle_beta   90.00
_cell.angle_gamma   90.00
#
_symmetry.space_group_name_H-M   'P 1'
#
loop_
_entity.id
_entity.type
_entity.pdbx_description
1 polymer ?
#
loop_
_entity_poly.entity_id
_entity_poly.type
_entity_poly.pdbx_seq_one_letter_code
_entity_poly.pdbx_strand_id
1 'polypeptide(L)'
;MEFLKNYNNPKNIRFKSFEFALLEASRRNHKTLVETGVARGKKKFIFFRKINWLDGMSTLIFSDYAKFVNGHFYSCDIEQKNIDTAKKFTRKNSNFITFIKDDSLNFLKNFEKKIDFLYLDSLDGQFPNA
;
A
#
# COMPACT_ATOMS: atom_id res chain seq x y z
N MET A 1 -1.02 17.77 4.55
CA MET A 1 -0.21 16.57 4.35
C MET A 1 1.05 16.88 3.58
N GLU A 2 2.02 17.35 4.30
CA GLU A 2 3.28 17.73 3.70
C GLU A 2 4.00 16.56 3.07
N PHE A 3 3.81 15.36 3.62
CA PHE A 3 4.53 14.21 3.11
C PHE A 3 4.23 13.93 1.64
N LEU A 4 3.07 14.37 1.17
CA LEU A 4 2.68 14.10 -0.21
C LEU A 4 3.63 14.76 -1.21
N LYS A 5 4.32 15.80 -0.83
CA LYS A 5 5.24 16.47 -1.72
C LYS A 5 6.35 15.54 -2.17
N ASN A 6 6.69 14.57 -1.36
CA ASN A 6 7.77 13.65 -1.67
C ASN A 6 7.41 12.71 -2.82
N TYR A 7 6.14 12.61 -3.16
CA TYR A 7 5.69 11.68 -4.17
C TYR A 7 5.22 12.36 -5.45
N ASN A 8 5.26 13.67 -5.48
CA ASN A 8 4.79 14.44 -6.62
C ASN A 8 5.92 14.61 -7.62
N ASN A 9 6.08 13.64 -8.50
CA ASN A 9 7.06 13.74 -9.56
C ASN A 9 6.54 13.03 -10.81
N PRO A 10 7.09 13.33 -11.98
CA PRO A 10 6.57 12.79 -13.24
C PRO A 10 6.54 11.28 -13.33
N LYS A 11 7.37 10.60 -12.57
CA LYS A 11 7.40 9.15 -12.62
C LYS A 11 6.27 8.50 -11.84
N ASN A 12 5.65 9.26 -10.98
CA ASN A 12 4.57 8.74 -10.16
C ASN A 12 3.25 9.06 -10.86
N ILE A 13 2.87 8.24 -11.81
CA ILE A 13 1.70 8.49 -12.60
C ILE A 13 0.41 8.38 -11.81
N ARG A 14 0.46 7.77 -10.63
CA ARG A 14 -0.73 7.64 -9.80
C ARG A 14 -0.81 8.68 -8.70
N PHE A 15 0.11 9.64 -8.72
CA PHE A 15 0.17 10.61 -7.64
C PHE A 15 -1.16 11.34 -7.42
N LYS A 16 -1.80 11.80 -8.51
CA LYS A 16 -3.02 12.56 -8.37
C LYS A 16 -4.14 11.72 -7.75
N SER A 17 -4.20 10.45 -8.10
CA SER A 17 -5.21 9.56 -7.53
C SER A 17 -4.97 9.33 -6.06
N PHE A 18 -3.72 9.12 -5.67
CA PHE A 18 -3.39 8.92 -4.26
C PHE A 18 -3.65 10.21 -3.48
N GLU A 19 -3.28 11.34 -4.05
CA GLU A 19 -3.50 12.61 -3.38
C GLU A 19 -4.98 12.82 -3.12
N PHE A 20 -5.81 12.63 -4.14
CA PHE A 20 -7.24 12.81 -4.00
C PHE A 20 -7.80 11.85 -2.94
N ALA A 21 -7.43 10.59 -3.03
CA ALA A 21 -7.95 9.58 -2.11
C ALA A 21 -7.54 9.85 -0.67
N LEU A 22 -6.31 10.24 -0.45
CA LEU A 22 -5.84 10.46 0.91
C LEU A 22 -6.36 11.77 1.53
N LEU A 23 -6.56 12.78 0.71
CA LEU A 23 -7.16 14.00 1.20
C LEU A 23 -8.60 13.70 1.61
N GLU A 24 -9.30 12.90 0.83
CA GLU A 24 -10.66 12.53 1.16
C GLU A 24 -10.69 11.63 2.41
N ALA A 25 -9.77 10.70 2.52
CA ALA A 25 -9.67 9.83 3.68
C ALA A 25 -9.45 10.66 4.96
N SER A 26 -8.58 11.65 4.85
CA SER A 26 -8.29 12.51 5.99
C SER A 26 -9.52 13.33 6.38
N ARG A 27 -10.24 13.85 5.39
CA ARG A 27 -11.43 14.62 5.64
C ARG A 27 -12.48 13.77 6.38
N ARG A 28 -12.51 12.48 6.09
CA ARG A 28 -13.46 11.56 6.72
C ARG A 28 -12.87 10.89 7.96
N ASN A 29 -11.71 11.31 8.38
CA ASN A 29 -11.05 10.78 9.57
C ASN A 29 -10.82 9.27 9.49
N HIS A 30 -10.41 8.79 8.34
CA HIS A 30 -10.11 7.37 8.14
C HIS A 30 -8.77 7.05 8.77
N LYS A 31 -8.73 6.04 9.62
CA LYS A 31 -7.52 5.69 10.34
C LYS A 31 -7.11 4.23 10.19
N THR A 32 -7.96 3.37 9.69
CA THR A 32 -7.61 1.96 9.49
C THR A 32 -7.53 1.69 7.99
N LEU A 33 -6.33 1.50 7.50
CA LEU A 33 -6.09 1.29 6.08
C LEU A 33 -5.65 -0.13 5.85
N VAL A 34 -6.07 -0.69 4.73
CA VAL A 34 -5.70 -2.04 4.37
C VAL A 34 -5.30 -2.04 2.90
N GLU A 35 -4.22 -2.73 2.58
CA GLU A 35 -3.76 -2.90 1.22
C GLU A 35 -3.55 -4.39 1.00
N THR A 36 -3.91 -4.92 -0.16
CA THR A 36 -3.56 -6.29 -0.50
C THR A 36 -2.67 -6.24 -1.72
N GLY A 37 -1.66 -7.05 -1.72
CA GLY A 37 -0.78 -7.13 -2.87
C GLY A 37 0.38 -6.16 -2.82
N VAL A 38 1.06 -6.08 -1.70
CA VAL A 38 2.22 -5.21 -1.57
C VAL A 38 3.24 -5.71 -2.57
N ALA A 39 3.85 -4.95 -3.30
CA ALA A 39 4.87 -5.29 -4.26
C ALA A 39 4.52 -6.58 -5.00
N ARG A 40 3.30 -6.73 -5.36
CA ARG A 40 2.86 -7.95 -5.97
C ARG A 40 3.35 -8.11 -7.37
N GLY A 41 3.13 -9.24 -7.91
CA GLY A 41 3.49 -9.49 -9.26
C GLY A 41 4.98 -9.65 -9.46
N LYS A 42 5.55 -10.74 -9.05
CA LYS A 42 6.95 -10.95 -9.19
C LYS A 42 7.46 -10.64 -10.57
N LYS A 43 6.68 -10.95 -11.56
CA LYS A 43 7.09 -10.68 -12.90
C LYS A 43 7.17 -9.21 -13.13
N LYS A 44 6.19 -8.50 -12.69
CA LYS A 44 6.16 -7.07 -12.81
C LYS A 44 7.29 -6.49 -12.03
N PHE A 45 7.53 -7.04 -10.87
CA PHE A 45 8.58 -6.56 -10.02
C PHE A 45 9.93 -6.66 -10.72
N ILE A 46 10.16 -7.72 -11.45
CA ILE A 46 11.41 -7.87 -12.16
C ILE A 46 11.59 -6.78 -13.19
N PHE A 47 10.55 -6.44 -13.90
CA PHE A 47 10.66 -5.41 -14.89
C PHE A 47 10.72 -4.03 -14.30
N PHE A 48 10.07 -3.83 -13.19
CA PHE A 48 9.97 -2.51 -12.62
C PHE A 48 10.75 -2.29 -11.36
N ARG A 49 11.70 -3.13 -11.07
CA ARG A 49 12.42 -2.99 -9.83
C ARG A 49 13.05 -1.63 -9.70
N LYS A 50 13.35 -0.99 -10.79
CA LYS A 50 13.92 0.31 -10.69
C LYS A 50 12.85 1.34 -10.68
N ILE A 51 11.59 0.91 -10.71
CA ILE A 51 10.52 1.82 -10.70
C ILE A 51 9.65 1.52 -9.54
N ASN A 52 10.21 1.65 -8.39
CA ASN A 52 9.49 1.46 -7.18
C ASN A 52 8.32 2.38 -7.08
N TRP A 53 8.31 3.41 -7.90
CA TRP A 53 7.24 4.33 -7.92
C TRP A 53 5.92 3.65 -8.22
N LEU A 54 5.95 2.54 -8.93
CA LEU A 54 4.72 1.85 -9.25
C LEU A 54 4.39 0.75 -8.27
N ASP A 55 5.38 0.05 -7.80
CA ASP A 55 5.13 -1.12 -6.95
C ASP A 55 5.25 -0.88 -5.47
N GLY A 56 6.23 -0.20 -5.04
CA GLY A 56 6.45 -0.01 -3.62
C GLY A 56 5.87 1.24 -3.10
N MET A 57 5.55 2.16 -3.99
CA MET A 57 5.22 3.48 -3.55
C MET A 57 3.86 3.57 -2.85
N SER A 58 2.90 2.75 -3.26
CA SER A 58 1.61 2.77 -2.58
C SER A 58 1.76 2.40 -1.11
N THR A 59 2.57 1.39 -0.83
CA THR A 59 2.79 0.94 0.54
C THR A 59 3.44 2.04 1.35
N LEU A 60 4.41 2.72 0.78
CA LEU A 60 5.09 3.80 1.48
C LEU A 60 4.15 5.00 1.71
N ILE A 61 3.39 5.39 0.72
CA ILE A 61 2.47 6.52 0.83
C ILE A 61 1.41 6.23 1.90
N PHE A 62 0.85 5.02 1.90
CA PHE A 62 -0.17 4.69 2.89
C PHE A 62 0.42 4.62 4.29
N SER A 63 1.66 4.20 4.42
CA SER A 63 2.30 4.18 5.74
C SER A 63 2.56 5.59 6.22
N ASP A 64 2.91 6.51 5.32
CA ASP A 64 3.11 7.91 5.70
C ASP A 64 1.77 8.49 6.13
N TYR A 65 0.69 8.12 5.45
CA TYR A 65 -0.63 8.60 5.82
C TYR A 65 -1.02 8.07 7.21
N ALA A 66 -0.79 6.78 7.45
CA ALA A 66 -1.13 6.19 8.75
C ALA A 66 -0.40 6.92 9.87
N LYS A 67 0.85 7.27 9.65
CA LYS A 67 1.60 8.01 10.64
C LYS A 67 1.01 9.41 10.83
N PHE A 68 0.64 10.06 9.74
CA PHE A 68 0.10 11.41 9.76
C PHE A 68 -1.19 11.47 10.59
N VAL A 69 -2.10 10.50 10.44
CA VAL A 69 -3.36 10.51 11.16
C VAL A 69 -3.30 9.74 12.47
N ASN A 70 -2.16 9.20 12.81
CA ASN A 70 -1.97 8.36 13.98
C ASN A 70 -2.94 7.17 13.92
N GLY A 71 -3.04 6.57 12.75
CA GLY A 71 -3.86 5.39 12.53
C GLY A 71 -2.99 4.17 12.37
N HIS A 72 -3.45 3.19 11.62
CA HIS A 72 -2.67 1.98 11.38
C HIS A 72 -2.95 1.43 9.98
N PHE A 73 -1.94 0.86 9.36
CA PHE A 73 -1.98 0.36 8.02
C PHE A 73 -1.63 -1.13 8.04
N TYR A 74 -2.46 -1.95 7.44
CA TYR A 74 -2.24 -3.39 7.36
C TYR A 74 -1.99 -3.73 5.90
N SER A 75 -0.88 -4.37 5.62
CA SER A 75 -0.49 -4.69 4.27
C SER A 75 -0.33 -6.19 4.13
N CYS A 76 -1.05 -6.79 3.23
CA CYS A 76 -1.08 -8.24 3.06
C CYS A 76 -0.50 -8.64 1.73
N ASP A 77 0.35 -9.65 1.74
CA ASP A 77 0.88 -10.22 0.51
C ASP A 77 1.13 -11.70 0.73
N ILE A 78 1.00 -12.47 -0.29
CA ILE A 78 1.19 -13.91 -0.19
C ILE A 78 2.66 -14.28 -0.23
N GLU A 79 3.53 -13.38 -0.72
CA GLU A 79 4.95 -13.65 -0.86
C GLU A 79 5.78 -12.99 0.22
N GLN A 80 6.47 -13.77 0.98
CA GLN A 80 7.33 -13.24 2.04
C GLN A 80 8.39 -12.28 1.48
N LYS A 81 8.89 -12.57 0.30
CA LYS A 81 9.91 -11.76 -0.32
C LYS A 81 9.40 -10.33 -0.56
N ASN A 82 8.16 -10.21 -0.99
CA ASN A 82 7.58 -8.90 -1.23
C ASN A 82 7.43 -8.14 0.08
N ILE A 83 7.04 -8.85 1.13
CA ILE A 83 6.90 -8.23 2.45
C ILE A 83 8.26 -7.75 2.94
N ASP A 84 9.28 -8.56 2.79
CA ASP A 84 10.62 -8.20 3.26
C ASP A 84 11.12 -6.96 2.53
N THR A 85 10.84 -6.85 1.25
CA THR A 85 11.24 -5.69 0.47
C THR A 85 10.48 -4.47 0.94
N ALA A 86 9.19 -4.60 1.15
CA ALA A 86 8.38 -3.47 1.60
C ALA A 86 8.79 -2.99 2.97
N LYS A 87 9.19 -3.89 3.85
CA LYS A 87 9.66 -3.51 5.18
C LYS A 87 10.88 -2.62 5.11
N LYS A 88 11.70 -2.81 4.10
CA LYS A 88 12.89 -1.99 3.96
C LYS A 88 12.54 -0.55 3.57
N PHE A 89 11.60 -0.35 2.66
CA PHE A 89 11.26 0.97 2.27
C PHE A 89 10.51 1.69 3.36
N THR A 90 9.78 0.99 4.22
CA THR A 90 8.87 1.62 5.18
C THR A 90 9.38 1.62 6.59
N ARG A 91 10.69 1.37 6.75
CA ARG A 91 11.29 1.25 8.09
C ARG A 91 10.97 2.44 8.99
N LYS A 92 10.97 3.64 8.44
CA LYS A 92 10.72 4.83 9.24
C LYS A 92 9.30 4.86 9.80
N ASN A 93 8.39 4.09 9.20
CA ASN A 93 6.99 4.08 9.62
C ASN A 93 6.60 2.75 10.26
N SER A 94 7.58 1.96 10.69
CA SER A 94 7.33 0.60 11.14
C SER A 94 6.31 0.49 12.27
N ASN A 95 6.18 1.50 13.10
CA ASN A 95 5.24 1.47 14.22
C ASN A 95 3.79 1.63 13.75
N PHE A 96 3.59 2.00 12.51
CA PHE A 96 2.26 2.26 11.98
C PHE A 96 1.82 1.24 10.95
N ILE A 97 2.59 0.16 10.76
CA ILE A 97 2.31 -0.85 9.75
C ILE A 97 2.35 -2.23 10.35
N THR A 98 1.44 -3.08 9.94
CA THR A 98 1.51 -4.51 10.22
C THR A 98 1.49 -5.20 8.86
N PHE A 99 2.50 -6.05 8.60
CA PHE A 99 2.55 -6.83 7.37
C PHE A 99 2.04 -8.22 7.67
N ILE A 100 1.20 -8.76 6.80
CA ILE A 100 0.62 -10.07 6.97
C ILE A 100 0.91 -10.91 5.75
N LYS A 101 1.46 -12.10 5.93
CA LYS A 101 1.69 -13.03 4.84
C LYS A 101 0.48 -13.93 4.77
N ASP A 102 -0.35 -13.73 3.76
CA ASP A 102 -1.56 -14.53 3.64
C ASP A 102 -2.12 -14.30 2.23
N ASP A 103 -3.02 -15.13 1.82
CA ASP A 103 -3.83 -14.95 0.65
C ASP A 103 -4.78 -13.79 0.94
N SER A 104 -4.96 -12.91 -0.02
CA SER A 104 -5.73 -11.69 0.22
C SER A 104 -7.17 -11.98 0.59
N LEU A 105 -7.79 -12.98 0.00
CA LEU A 105 -9.17 -13.28 0.31
C LEU A 105 -9.29 -13.82 1.73
N ASN A 106 -8.37 -14.68 2.12
CA ASN A 106 -8.38 -15.23 3.45
C ASN A 106 -8.14 -14.15 4.48
N PHE A 107 -7.22 -13.24 4.18
CA PHE A 107 -6.91 -12.14 5.08
C PHE A 107 -8.14 -11.26 5.27
N LEU A 108 -8.79 -10.85 4.18
CA LEU A 108 -9.95 -9.97 4.28
C LEU A 108 -11.12 -10.63 4.97
N LYS A 109 -11.30 -11.93 4.73
CA LYS A 109 -12.38 -12.67 5.34
C LYS A 109 -12.22 -12.70 6.86
N ASN A 110 -11.01 -12.78 7.33
CA ASN A 110 -10.73 -12.91 8.76
C ASN A 110 -10.34 -11.60 9.47
N PHE A 111 -10.31 -10.51 8.75
CA PHE A 111 -9.91 -9.23 9.34
C PHE A 111 -11.07 -8.72 10.20
N GLU A 112 -10.82 -8.53 11.46
CA GLU A 112 -11.90 -8.20 12.39
C GLU A 112 -12.13 -6.74 12.68
N LYS A 113 -11.26 -5.87 12.24
CA LYS A 113 -11.43 -4.45 12.51
C LYS A 113 -12.19 -3.83 11.37
N LYS A 114 -12.81 -2.70 11.61
CA LYS A 114 -13.47 -1.95 10.56
C LYS A 114 -12.41 -1.39 9.64
N ILE A 115 -12.59 -1.58 8.34
CA ILE A 115 -11.65 -1.04 7.36
C ILE A 115 -12.23 0.28 6.87
N ASP A 116 -11.47 1.36 7.03
CA ASP A 116 -11.89 2.67 6.58
C ASP A 116 -11.48 2.90 5.13
N PHE A 117 -10.32 2.38 4.72
CA PHE A 117 -9.77 2.62 3.40
C PHE A 117 -9.16 1.32 2.90
N LEU A 118 -9.57 0.85 1.74
CA LEU A 118 -9.08 -0.41 1.20
C LEU A 118 -8.50 -0.20 -0.18
N TYR A 119 -7.27 -0.67 -0.39
CA TYR A 119 -6.60 -0.60 -1.67
C TYR A 119 -6.34 -2.02 -2.15
N LEU A 120 -7.04 -2.43 -3.19
CA LEU A 120 -6.92 -3.79 -3.70
C LEU A 120 -5.99 -3.81 -4.90
N ASP A 121 -4.75 -4.12 -4.67
CA ASP A 121 -3.76 -4.15 -5.73
C ASP A 121 -3.44 -5.58 -6.15
N SER A 122 -3.75 -6.54 -5.32
CA SER A 122 -3.40 -7.92 -5.60
C SER A 122 -4.15 -8.50 -6.77
N LEU A 123 -5.23 -7.92 -7.15
CA LEU A 123 -6.04 -8.45 -8.22
C LEU A 123 -5.59 -8.05 -9.61
N ASP A 124 -4.76 -7.07 -9.72
CA ASP A 124 -4.31 -6.61 -11.01
C ASP A 124 -3.69 -7.69 -11.84
N GLY A 125 -2.92 -8.51 -11.25
CA GLY A 125 -2.24 -9.54 -11.98
C GLY A 125 -3.08 -10.77 -12.21
N GLN A 126 -4.28 -10.78 -11.70
CA GLN A 126 -5.13 -11.93 -11.79
C GLN A 126 -5.93 -11.94 -13.06
N PHE A 127 -5.86 -10.92 -13.83
CA PHE A 127 -6.62 -10.82 -15.05
C PHE A 127 -5.70 -10.73 -16.22
N PRO A 128 -5.01 -11.75 -16.47
CA PRO A 128 -3.98 -11.72 -17.46
C PRO A 128 -4.56 -11.63 -18.80
N ASN A 129 -5.61 -12.23 -18.98
CA ASN A 129 -6.13 -12.20 -20.17
C ASN A 129 -6.99 -11.22 -20.20
N ALA A 130 -7.05 -10.82 -19.16
CA ALA A 130 -7.66 -9.69 -19.07
C ALA A 130 -6.59 -8.99 -19.42
#